data_c6f30004960efd0b768405e517839236
#
_entry.id   c6f30004960efd0b768405e517839236
#
_cell.length_a   1.000
_cell.length_b   1.000
_cell.length_c   1.000
_cell.angle_alpha   90.00
_cell.angle_beta   90.00
_cell.angle_gamma   90.00
#
_symmetry.space_group_name_H-M   'P 1'
#
loop_
_entity.id
_entity.type
_entity.pdbx_description
1 polymer ?
#
loop_
_entity_poly.entity_id
_entity_poly.type
_entity_poly.pdbx_seq_one_letter_code
_entity_poly.pdbx_strand_id
1 'polypeptide(L)'
;LTVDFGLTGLIAGSEVRIFRDSDSGEEAGIESSGTTFDYNYTYASDIPVFVVVFHTNYKPVRLETIVLTNTNQSILIQQIFDRTYDNP
;
A
#
# COMPACT_ATOMS: atom_id res chain seq x y z
N LEU A 1 -10.71 -17.22 7.80
CA LEU A 1 -9.32 -16.89 8.11
C LEU A 1 -9.07 -15.40 7.87
N THR A 2 -8.72 -14.68 8.92
CA THR A 2 -8.37 -13.28 8.84
C THR A 2 -6.87 -13.15 8.62
N VAL A 3 -6.47 -12.37 7.63
CA VAL A 3 -5.08 -12.23 7.22
C VAL A 3 -4.70 -10.76 7.28
N ASP A 4 -3.46 -10.49 7.66
CA ASP A 4 -2.93 -9.14 7.76
C ASP A 4 -1.90 -8.89 6.65
N PHE A 5 -2.10 -7.79 5.91
CA PHE A 5 -1.13 -7.28 4.94
C PHE A 5 -0.67 -5.92 5.43
N GLY A 6 0.57 -5.82 5.88
CA GLY A 6 1.10 -4.62 6.50
C GLY A 6 2.16 -3.92 5.68
N LEU A 7 2.16 -2.60 5.75
CA LEU A 7 3.22 -1.75 5.22
C LEU A 7 3.88 -1.03 6.39
N THR A 8 5.21 -1.02 6.41
CA THR A 8 5.98 -0.35 7.46
C THR A 8 6.94 0.66 6.84
N GLY A 9 7.54 1.50 7.66
CA GLY A 9 8.51 2.49 7.20
C GLY A 9 7.89 3.64 6.40
N LEU A 10 6.58 3.85 6.52
CA LEU A 10 5.91 4.94 5.83
C LEU A 10 6.29 6.29 6.45
N ILE A 11 6.31 7.32 5.61
CA ILE A 11 6.34 8.71 6.09
C ILE A 11 4.93 9.03 6.57
N ALA A 12 4.82 9.50 7.81
CA ALA A 12 3.50 9.84 8.38
C ALA A 12 2.79 10.85 7.48
N GLY A 13 1.52 10.64 7.25
CA GLY A 13 0.73 11.48 6.36
C GLY A 13 0.71 11.01 4.92
N SER A 14 1.25 9.81 4.63
CA SER A 14 1.24 9.28 3.28
C SER A 14 -0.14 8.76 2.90
N GLU A 15 -0.49 8.93 1.63
CA GLU A 15 -1.65 8.28 1.06
C GLU A 15 -1.26 6.89 0.57
N VAL A 16 -2.05 5.88 0.92
CA VAL A 16 -1.82 4.50 0.49
C VAL A 16 -3.06 4.00 -0.22
N ARG A 17 -2.87 3.38 -1.39
CA ARG A 17 -3.95 2.73 -2.13
C ARG A 17 -3.49 1.36 -2.57
N ILE A 18 -4.36 0.38 -2.37
CA ILE A 18 -4.16 -0.98 -2.84
C ILE A 18 -5.24 -1.25 -3.86
N PHE A 19 -4.82 -1.53 -5.10
CA PHE A 19 -5.74 -1.77 -6.22
C PHE A 19 -5.63 -3.20 -6.68
N ARG A 20 -6.76 -3.78 -7.11
CA ARG A 20 -6.78 -5.11 -7.71
C ARG A 20 -6.25 -5.02 -9.14
N ASP A 21 -5.41 -5.98 -9.53
CA ASP A 21 -4.91 -6.07 -10.90
C ASP A 21 -6.03 -6.34 -11.90
N SER A 22 -7.04 -7.09 -11.50
CA SER A 22 -8.07 -7.59 -12.42
C SER A 22 -8.94 -6.47 -12.99
N ASP A 23 -9.29 -5.46 -12.18
CA ASP A 23 -10.24 -4.42 -12.61
C ASP A 23 -9.78 -3.02 -12.19
N SER A 24 -8.60 -2.88 -11.62
CA SER A 24 -8.06 -1.63 -11.08
C SER A 24 -8.97 -1.01 -10.00
N GLY A 25 -9.85 -1.81 -9.42
CA GLY A 25 -10.69 -1.35 -8.33
C GLY A 25 -9.90 -1.26 -7.02
N GLU A 26 -10.30 -0.35 -6.16
CA GLU A 26 -9.62 -0.18 -4.88
C GLU A 26 -10.02 -1.29 -3.91
N GLU A 27 -9.03 -1.97 -3.39
CA GLU A 27 -9.22 -3.01 -2.39
C GLU A 27 -9.16 -2.43 -0.98
N ALA A 28 -8.25 -1.50 -0.75
CA ALA A 28 -8.07 -0.84 0.54
C ALA A 28 -7.25 0.43 0.35
N GLY A 29 -7.29 1.32 1.34
CA GLY A 29 -6.47 2.52 1.29
C GLY A 29 -6.70 3.41 2.49
N ILE A 30 -5.88 4.45 2.58
CA ILE A 30 -5.98 5.48 3.60
C ILE A 30 -5.47 6.79 3.02
N GLU A 31 -6.18 7.88 3.32
CA GLU A 31 -5.80 9.22 2.87
C GLU A 31 -4.52 9.71 3.54
N SER A 32 -4.36 9.41 4.82
CA SER A 32 -3.24 9.93 5.61
C SER A 32 -2.85 8.86 6.62
N SER A 33 -1.75 8.20 6.38
CA SER A 33 -1.27 7.11 7.22
C SER A 33 -0.46 7.62 8.40
N GLY A 34 -0.22 6.74 9.37
CA GLY A 34 0.90 6.88 10.29
C GLY A 34 2.16 6.33 9.63
N THR A 35 3.08 5.80 10.43
CA THR A 35 4.29 5.17 9.91
C THR A 35 4.06 3.73 9.45
N THR A 36 2.88 3.19 9.73
CA THR A 36 2.47 1.86 9.28
C THR A 36 1.05 1.91 8.75
N PHE A 37 0.70 0.93 7.94
CA PHE A 37 -0.67 0.73 7.46
C PHE A 37 -0.92 -0.76 7.37
N ASP A 38 -2.01 -1.23 8.00
CA ASP A 38 -2.38 -2.64 7.98
C ASP A 38 -3.74 -2.81 7.32
N TYR A 39 -3.80 -3.74 6.38
CA TYR A 39 -5.06 -4.15 5.77
C TYR A 39 -5.38 -5.55 6.25
N ASN A 40 -6.46 -5.66 7.02
CA ASN A 40 -6.97 -6.96 7.48
C ASN A 40 -8.10 -7.40 6.56
N TYR A 41 -8.02 -8.61 6.06
CA TYR A 41 -9.02 -9.13 5.14
C TYR A 41 -9.36 -10.58 5.48
N THR A 42 -10.57 -10.99 5.11
CA THR A 42 -10.98 -12.38 5.21
C THR A 42 -10.59 -13.09 3.92
N TYR A 43 -9.76 -14.10 4.05
CA TYR A 43 -9.26 -14.81 2.88
C TYR A 43 -10.36 -15.67 2.25
N ALA A 44 -10.54 -15.54 0.95
CA ALA A 44 -11.39 -16.42 0.15
C ALA A 44 -10.60 -17.03 -1.00
N SER A 45 -9.76 -16.21 -1.65
CA SER A 45 -8.88 -16.65 -2.73
C SER A 45 -7.75 -15.64 -2.87
N ASP A 46 -6.68 -16.02 -3.54
CA ASP A 46 -5.57 -15.10 -3.81
C ASP A 46 -6.04 -13.93 -4.67
N ILE A 47 -5.60 -12.72 -4.32
CA ILE A 47 -5.96 -11.51 -5.03
C ILE A 47 -4.69 -10.79 -5.45
N PRO A 48 -4.33 -10.81 -6.74
CA PRO A 48 -3.20 -10.00 -7.21
C PRO A 48 -3.54 -8.52 -7.12
N VAL A 49 -2.62 -7.75 -6.57
CA VAL A 49 -2.81 -6.31 -6.36
C VAL A 49 -1.53 -5.53 -6.71
N PHE A 50 -1.67 -4.23 -6.83
CA PHE A 50 -0.53 -3.32 -6.81
C PHE A 50 -0.79 -2.24 -5.76
N VAL A 51 0.29 -1.72 -5.20
CA VAL A 51 0.24 -0.76 -4.10
C VAL A 51 0.86 0.55 -4.53
N VAL A 52 0.18 1.65 -4.24
CA VAL A 52 0.69 2.99 -4.52
C VAL A 52 0.80 3.74 -3.20
N VAL A 53 1.95 4.35 -2.96
CA VAL A 53 2.19 5.17 -1.77
C VAL A 53 2.63 6.55 -2.23
N PHE A 54 2.06 7.59 -1.64
CA PHE A 54 2.20 8.93 -2.14
C PHE A 54 2.31 9.93 -0.98
N HIS A 55 3.30 10.79 -1.05
CA HIS A 55 3.48 11.87 -0.07
C HIS A 55 4.12 13.07 -0.75
N THR A 56 3.68 14.27 -0.40
CA THR A 56 4.26 15.50 -0.93
C THR A 56 5.76 15.51 -0.71
N ASN A 57 6.50 15.90 -1.74
CA ASN A 57 7.97 16.02 -1.73
C ASN A 57 8.70 14.67 -1.65
N TYR A 58 7.99 13.57 -1.92
CA TYR A 58 8.61 12.25 -2.01
C TYR A 58 8.24 11.62 -3.35
N LYS A 59 9.16 10.84 -3.90
CA LYS A 59 8.85 10.07 -5.12
C LYS A 59 7.73 9.09 -4.82
N PRO A 60 6.71 9.02 -5.68
CA PRO A 60 5.68 8.00 -5.53
C PRO A 60 6.29 6.60 -5.55
N VAL A 61 5.77 5.72 -4.71
CA VAL A 61 6.17 4.32 -4.67
C VAL A 61 5.07 3.49 -5.30
N ARG A 62 5.44 2.63 -6.24
CA ARG A 62 4.51 1.68 -6.84
C ARG A 62 5.10 0.29 -6.73
N LEU A 63 4.39 -0.60 -6.04
CA LEU A 63 4.78 -1.99 -5.87
C LEU A 63 3.85 -2.85 -6.69
N GLU A 64 4.41 -3.63 -7.60
CA GLU A 64 3.63 -4.52 -8.45
C GLU A 64 3.93 -5.97 -8.12
N THR A 65 3.14 -6.88 -8.66
CA THR A 65 3.32 -8.32 -8.47
C THR A 65 3.19 -8.71 -7.00
N ILE A 66 2.26 -8.05 -6.32
CA ILE A 66 1.89 -8.38 -4.94
C ILE A 66 0.65 -9.26 -5.00
N VAL A 67 0.60 -10.28 -4.14
CA VAL A 67 -0.59 -11.14 -4.05
C VAL A 67 -1.04 -11.18 -2.60
N LEU A 68 -2.31 -10.89 -2.37
CA LEU A 68 -2.94 -11.09 -1.06
C LEU A 68 -3.27 -12.58 -0.94
N THR A 69 -2.57 -13.27 -0.05
CA THR A 69 -2.68 -14.71 0.11
C THR A 69 -3.30 -15.05 1.46
N ASN A 70 -3.29 -16.32 1.82
CA ASN A 70 -3.78 -16.77 3.13
C ASN A 70 -2.70 -16.65 4.23
N THR A 71 -1.61 -15.94 3.95
CA THR A 71 -0.49 -15.77 4.88
C THR A 71 -0.28 -14.29 5.16
N ASN A 72 -0.02 -13.95 6.41
CA ASN A 72 0.32 -12.57 6.80
C ASN A 72 1.60 -12.13 6.08
N GLN A 73 1.61 -10.88 5.65
CA GLN A 73 2.76 -10.28 4.97
C GLN A 73 3.06 -8.92 5.57
N SER A 74 4.32 -8.53 5.52
CA SER A 74 4.76 -7.20 5.94
C SER A 74 5.82 -6.73 4.97
N ILE A 75 5.64 -5.53 4.41
CA ILE A 75 6.55 -4.97 3.42
C ILE A 75 7.08 -3.65 3.94
N LEU A 76 8.41 -3.50 3.92
CA LEU A 76 9.06 -2.24 4.27
C LEU A 76 9.01 -1.31 3.06
N ILE A 77 8.44 -0.13 3.26
CA ILE A 77 8.36 0.90 2.24
C ILE A 77 9.51 1.88 2.45
N GLN A 78 10.18 2.25 1.37
CA GLN A 78 11.20 3.28 1.38
C GLN A 78 10.80 4.38 0.42
N GLN A 79 10.47 5.54 0.97
CA GLN A 79 10.08 6.71 0.20
C GLN A 79 11.30 7.63 0.10
N ILE A 80 11.61 8.05 -1.12
CA ILE A 80 12.80 8.86 -1.38
C ILE A 80 12.37 10.31 -1.45
N PHE A 81 12.97 11.15 -0.60
CA PHE A 81 12.70 12.58 -0.59
C PHE A 81 13.13 13.20 -1.91
N ASP A 82 12.21 13.95 -2.52
CA ASP A 82 12.48 14.74 -3.72
C ASP A 82 11.47 15.89 -3.75
N ARG A 83 11.94 17.08 -3.41
CA ARG A 83 11.04 18.21 -3.27
C ARG A 83 10.50 18.74 -4.60
N THR A 84 10.86 18.11 -5.72
CA THR A 84 10.21 18.42 -6.99
C THR A 84 8.91 17.70 -7.17
N TYR A 85 8.56 16.74 -6.29
CA TYR A 85 7.30 16.02 -6.31
C TYR A 85 6.33 16.64 -5.32
N ASP A 86 5.23 17.17 -5.84
CA ASP A 86 4.11 17.67 -5.04
C ASP A 86 2.92 16.77 -5.23
N ASN A 87 2.05 16.74 -4.21
CA ASN A 87 0.73 16.14 -4.37
C ASN A 87 -0.07 16.99 -5.34
N PRO A 88 -0.54 16.40 -6.44
CA PRO A 88 -1.40 17.13 -7.36
C PRO A 88 -2.77 17.44 -6.75
#